data_e35e38e605f909a8a6881ed95c6050eb
#
_entry.id   e35e38e605f909a8a6881ed95c6050eb
#
_cell.length_a   1.000
_cell.length_b   1.000
_cell.length_c   1.000
_cell.angle_alpha   90.00
_cell.angle_beta   90.00
_cell.angle_gamma   90.00
#
_symmetry.space_group_name_H-M   'P 1'
#
loop_
_entity.id
_entity.type
_entity.pdbx_description
1 polymer ?
#
loop_
_entity_poly.entity_id
_entity_poly.type
_entity_poly.pdbx_seq_one_letter_code
_entity_poly.pdbx_strand_id
1 'polypeptide(L)'
;MKLQPVRLVAFLSIPLALGLAACQPSDGTADGQPGAAASAEISGAGASFVFPLMSRWSADYNAATGHRVNYQSIGSGGGIAQIKAATVDFGSSDAPLSSEELAEAGLGQFPSTIGGVVPVFNLAGIAPGELRLTGPVLADIFMGEVAAWNDPAIAGLNPDISLPATEINIVHRSDGSGTTFNFSNYLSKVSPEWQGRIGEGTQLQWPAGVGGKGNEGVASYVKQIDGSIGYVELAYALQNDMPYASLQNAAGNWVEPSEESFSAAAATADWAGATDFHLVITDAPGADAWPITATNFILMHKQPADPARSNAALEFFDWALDNGREQASALHYVPLPDELVAQIRAYWASELGYPAD
;
A
#
# COMPACT_ATOMS: atom_id res chain seq x y z
N MET A 1 -9.46 58.19 -33.14
CA MET A 1 -10.66 58.27 -33.98
C MET A 1 -10.29 57.78 -35.37
N LYS A 2 -10.46 56.47 -35.68
CA LYS A 2 -10.48 55.89 -37.05
C LYS A 2 -11.25 54.57 -36.93
N LEU A 3 -12.45 54.58 -37.46
CA LEU A 3 -13.38 53.47 -37.64
C LEU A 3 -12.85 52.56 -38.76
N GLN A 4 -12.89 51.25 -38.57
CA GLN A 4 -12.78 50.27 -39.66
C GLN A 4 -14.05 49.44 -39.79
N PRO A 5 -14.43 49.02 -41.02
CA PRO A 5 -15.76 48.60 -41.33
C PRO A 5 -16.03 47.10 -41.09
N VAL A 6 -17.29 46.83 -40.75
CA VAL A 6 -17.95 45.52 -40.63
C VAL A 6 -17.97 44.82 -42.01
N ARG A 7 -17.45 43.58 -42.08
CA ARG A 7 -17.66 42.70 -43.25
C ARG A 7 -18.85 41.75 -42.99
N LEU A 8 -19.85 41.94 -43.80
CA LEU A 8 -21.04 41.14 -43.94
C LEU A 8 -20.68 39.81 -44.64
N VAL A 9 -20.96 38.64 -44.01
CA VAL A 9 -20.80 37.34 -44.64
C VAL A 9 -22.20 36.79 -44.95
N ALA A 10 -22.43 36.57 -46.25
CA ALA A 10 -23.69 36.06 -46.78
C ALA A 10 -23.91 34.57 -46.48
N PHE A 11 -25.10 34.22 -46.01
CA PHE A 11 -25.56 32.84 -45.88
C PHE A 11 -25.95 32.27 -47.24
N LEU A 12 -25.30 31.16 -47.63
CA LEU A 12 -25.66 30.37 -48.82
C LEU A 12 -26.54 29.21 -48.36
N SER A 13 -27.82 29.25 -48.80
CA SER A 13 -28.81 28.22 -48.54
C SER A 13 -28.63 27.07 -49.53
N ILE A 14 -28.46 25.83 -49.05
CA ILE A 14 -28.44 24.61 -49.85
C ILE A 14 -29.78 23.87 -49.61
N PRO A 15 -30.53 23.47 -50.64
CA PRO A 15 -31.77 22.72 -50.46
C PRO A 15 -31.52 21.24 -50.14
N LEU A 16 -32.29 20.74 -49.16
CA LEU A 16 -32.34 19.35 -48.71
C LEU A 16 -33.20 18.53 -49.66
N ALA A 17 -32.63 17.61 -50.42
CA ALA A 17 -33.36 16.64 -51.21
C ALA A 17 -33.72 15.40 -50.35
N LEU A 18 -35.04 15.17 -50.12
CA LEU A 18 -35.53 13.94 -49.51
C LEU A 18 -35.46 12.78 -50.53
N GLY A 19 -34.57 11.80 -50.28
CA GLY A 19 -34.58 10.50 -50.94
C GLY A 19 -35.35 9.48 -50.09
N LEU A 20 -36.53 9.05 -50.54
CA LEU A 20 -37.20 7.86 -49.99
C LEU A 20 -36.47 6.61 -50.47
N ALA A 21 -35.80 5.89 -49.56
CA ALA A 21 -35.29 4.56 -49.79
C ALA A 21 -36.22 3.52 -49.17
N ALA A 22 -36.76 2.64 -50.00
CA ALA A 22 -37.65 1.54 -49.63
C ALA A 22 -36.92 0.50 -48.78
N CYS A 23 -37.52 0.08 -47.67
CA CYS A 23 -37.11 -1.06 -46.87
C CYS A 23 -37.35 -2.36 -47.64
N GLN A 24 -36.32 -3.14 -47.92
CA GLN A 24 -36.40 -4.58 -48.17
C GLN A 24 -36.05 -5.34 -46.90
N PRO A 25 -36.83 -6.34 -46.47
CA PRO A 25 -36.41 -7.24 -45.41
C PRO A 25 -35.37 -8.22 -45.97
N SER A 26 -34.10 -8.11 -45.49
CA SER A 26 -33.09 -9.15 -45.69
C SER A 26 -33.15 -10.13 -44.51
N ASP A 27 -33.65 -11.34 -44.77
CA ASP A 27 -33.40 -12.49 -43.90
C ASP A 27 -31.88 -12.77 -43.90
N GLY A 28 -31.19 -12.19 -42.93
CA GLY A 28 -29.80 -12.48 -42.60
C GLY A 28 -29.76 -13.28 -41.31
N THR A 29 -29.45 -14.56 -41.42
CA THR A 29 -29.03 -15.40 -40.30
C THR A 29 -27.91 -14.68 -39.60
N ALA A 30 -28.19 -14.19 -38.38
CA ALA A 30 -27.18 -13.70 -37.48
C ALA A 30 -26.31 -14.89 -37.03
N ASP A 31 -25.16 -15.06 -37.68
CA ASP A 31 -24.07 -15.82 -37.08
C ASP A 31 -23.71 -15.14 -35.73
N GLY A 32 -24.11 -15.81 -34.65
CA GLY A 32 -23.79 -15.38 -33.30
C GLY A 32 -22.29 -15.45 -33.08
N GLN A 33 -21.60 -14.34 -33.33
CA GLN A 33 -20.30 -14.16 -32.71
C GLN A 33 -20.52 -14.22 -31.19
N PRO A 34 -19.75 -15.04 -30.46
CA PRO A 34 -19.81 -14.99 -29.01
C PRO A 34 -19.53 -13.53 -28.59
N GLY A 35 -20.50 -12.88 -27.99
CA GLY A 35 -20.33 -11.52 -27.49
C GLY A 35 -19.10 -11.53 -26.58
N ALA A 36 -18.12 -10.69 -26.87
CA ALA A 36 -17.03 -10.43 -25.95
C ALA A 36 -17.66 -10.10 -24.60
N ALA A 37 -17.39 -10.90 -23.58
CA ALA A 37 -17.86 -10.64 -22.24
C ALA A 37 -17.51 -9.19 -21.90
N ALA A 38 -18.49 -8.43 -21.41
CA ALA A 38 -18.25 -7.04 -21.07
C ALA A 38 -17.09 -6.97 -20.07
N SER A 39 -16.07 -6.18 -20.36
CA SER A 39 -14.93 -6.01 -19.46
C SER A 39 -15.42 -5.43 -18.12
N ALA A 40 -15.16 -6.13 -17.02
CA ALA A 40 -15.45 -5.60 -15.69
C ALA A 40 -14.52 -4.43 -15.37
N GLU A 41 -15.08 -3.40 -14.73
CA GLU A 41 -14.32 -2.29 -14.17
C GLU A 41 -14.40 -2.37 -12.64
N ILE A 42 -13.31 -2.76 -12.02
CA ILE A 42 -13.16 -2.96 -10.58
C ILE A 42 -12.55 -1.70 -9.98
N SER A 43 -13.13 -1.19 -8.90
CA SER A 43 -12.63 -0.02 -8.19
C SER A 43 -12.13 -0.37 -6.80
N GLY A 44 -10.94 0.12 -6.46
CA GLY A 44 -10.35 -0.05 -5.13
C GLY A 44 -9.69 1.23 -4.65
N ALA A 45 -9.53 1.34 -3.33
CA ALA A 45 -8.84 2.47 -2.74
C ALA A 45 -8.16 2.08 -1.42
N GLY A 46 -7.07 2.75 -1.07
CA GLY A 46 -6.47 2.54 0.23
C GLY A 46 -4.98 2.74 0.30
N ALA A 47 -4.32 1.80 0.95
CA ALA A 47 -2.91 1.85 1.33
C ALA A 47 -1.98 2.22 0.17
N SER A 48 -1.14 3.23 0.38
CA SER A 48 -0.04 3.51 -0.55
C SER A 48 1.09 2.48 -0.43
N PHE A 49 1.17 1.75 0.67
CA PHE A 49 2.11 0.66 0.89
C PHE A 49 2.10 -0.35 -0.27
N VAL A 50 0.93 -0.85 -0.67
CA VAL A 50 0.78 -1.88 -1.71
C VAL A 50 0.66 -1.29 -3.13
N PHE A 51 0.64 0.04 -3.29
CA PHE A 51 0.35 0.67 -4.58
C PHE A 51 1.30 0.27 -5.72
N PRO A 52 2.63 0.13 -5.53
CA PRO A 52 3.52 -0.36 -6.57
C PRO A 52 3.12 -1.75 -7.09
N LEU A 53 2.83 -2.68 -6.18
CA LEU A 53 2.42 -4.04 -6.53
C LEU A 53 1.00 -4.08 -7.10
N MET A 54 0.05 -3.36 -6.51
CA MET A 54 -1.32 -3.26 -7.00
C MET A 54 -1.36 -2.71 -8.44
N SER A 55 -0.53 -1.72 -8.76
CA SER A 55 -0.41 -1.18 -10.12
C SER A 55 0.13 -2.22 -11.10
N ARG A 56 1.12 -3.01 -10.68
CA ARG A 56 1.67 -4.08 -11.49
C ARG A 56 0.65 -5.19 -11.73
N TRP A 57 0.02 -5.69 -10.68
CA TRP A 57 -1.04 -6.71 -10.78
C TRP A 57 -2.20 -6.25 -11.68
N SER A 58 -2.64 -4.99 -11.51
CA SER A 58 -3.73 -4.43 -12.33
C SER A 58 -3.39 -4.40 -13.82
N ALA A 59 -2.16 -4.03 -14.17
CA ALA A 59 -1.70 -4.00 -15.56
C ALA A 59 -1.62 -5.41 -16.17
N ASP A 60 -1.04 -6.36 -15.45
CA ASP A 60 -0.86 -7.73 -15.91
C ASP A 60 -2.22 -8.48 -15.97
N TYR A 61 -3.11 -8.26 -15.01
CA TYR A 61 -4.49 -8.77 -15.04
C TYR A 61 -5.28 -8.24 -16.23
N ASN A 62 -5.16 -6.94 -16.52
CA ASN A 62 -5.80 -6.36 -17.71
C ASN A 62 -5.25 -6.97 -19.00
N ALA A 63 -3.94 -7.19 -19.10
CA ALA A 63 -3.33 -7.84 -20.26
C ALA A 63 -3.81 -9.28 -20.43
N ALA A 64 -4.02 -10.02 -19.34
CA ALA A 64 -4.45 -11.41 -19.35
C ALA A 64 -5.95 -11.60 -19.63
N THR A 65 -6.80 -10.72 -19.08
CA THR A 65 -8.27 -10.92 -19.02
C THR A 65 -9.09 -9.86 -19.76
N GLY A 66 -8.50 -8.69 -20.01
CA GLY A 66 -9.22 -7.50 -20.50
C GLY A 66 -9.99 -6.73 -19.44
N HIS A 67 -10.07 -7.22 -18.20
CA HIS A 67 -10.70 -6.52 -17.08
C HIS A 67 -9.81 -5.39 -16.55
N ARG A 68 -10.42 -4.35 -15.99
CA ARG A 68 -9.69 -3.18 -15.49
C ARG A 68 -9.84 -3.05 -13.99
N VAL A 69 -8.73 -2.79 -13.30
CA VAL A 69 -8.70 -2.47 -11.87
C VAL A 69 -8.20 -1.04 -11.71
N ASN A 70 -9.05 -0.18 -11.18
CA ASN A 70 -8.75 1.22 -10.86
C ASN A 70 -8.48 1.34 -9.37
N TYR A 71 -7.22 1.43 -8.97
CA TYR A 71 -6.83 1.57 -7.57
C TYR A 71 -6.39 2.99 -7.25
N GLN A 72 -6.96 3.57 -6.17
CA GLN A 72 -6.63 4.90 -5.68
C GLN A 72 -5.74 4.80 -4.44
N SER A 73 -4.47 5.22 -4.56
CA SER A 73 -3.52 5.33 -3.44
C SER A 73 -3.85 6.56 -2.59
N ILE A 74 -4.65 6.38 -1.54
CA ILE A 74 -5.13 7.48 -0.67
C ILE A 74 -4.86 7.26 0.82
N GLY A 75 -4.08 6.22 1.14
CA GLY A 75 -3.78 5.78 2.49
C GLY A 75 -4.84 4.84 3.07
N SER A 76 -4.44 4.01 4.04
CA SER A 76 -5.30 2.99 4.67
C SER A 76 -6.58 3.59 5.25
N GLY A 77 -6.49 4.73 5.96
CA GLY A 77 -7.66 5.41 6.50
C GLY A 77 -8.66 5.85 5.44
N GLY A 78 -8.18 6.31 4.28
CA GLY A 78 -9.00 6.65 3.12
C GLY A 78 -9.69 5.41 2.53
N GLY A 79 -8.96 4.30 2.39
CA GLY A 79 -9.50 3.02 1.92
C GLY A 79 -10.59 2.46 2.83
N ILE A 80 -10.35 2.43 4.13
CA ILE A 80 -11.34 2.04 5.14
C ILE A 80 -12.60 2.91 5.05
N ALA A 81 -12.44 4.23 4.93
CA ALA A 81 -13.58 5.14 4.83
C ALA A 81 -14.40 4.90 3.55
N GLN A 82 -13.74 4.67 2.40
CA GLN A 82 -14.43 4.44 1.13
C GLN A 82 -15.15 3.09 1.08
N ILE A 83 -14.54 2.02 1.60
CA ILE A 83 -15.22 0.72 1.62
C ILE A 83 -16.40 0.74 2.61
N LYS A 84 -16.27 1.35 3.80
CA LYS A 84 -17.39 1.54 4.74
C LYS A 84 -18.54 2.35 4.13
N ALA A 85 -18.23 3.30 3.23
CA ALA A 85 -19.22 4.10 2.50
C ALA A 85 -19.74 3.40 1.22
N ALA A 86 -19.29 2.18 0.90
CA ALA A 86 -19.62 1.41 -0.29
C ALA A 86 -19.41 2.19 -1.62
N THR A 87 -18.35 3.02 -1.69
CA THR A 87 -17.98 3.80 -2.88
C THR A 87 -16.94 3.11 -3.75
N VAL A 88 -16.37 2.01 -3.28
CA VAL A 88 -15.41 1.14 -3.99
C VAL A 88 -15.78 -0.32 -3.77
N ASP A 89 -15.29 -1.20 -4.64
CA ASP A 89 -15.54 -2.64 -4.57
C ASP A 89 -14.66 -3.31 -3.50
N PHE A 90 -13.45 -2.75 -3.26
CA PHE A 90 -12.57 -3.17 -2.17
C PHE A 90 -11.81 -2.00 -1.56
N GLY A 91 -11.55 -2.11 -0.26
CA GLY A 91 -10.62 -1.25 0.47
C GLY A 91 -9.28 -1.95 0.67
N SER A 92 -8.21 -1.19 0.92
CA SER A 92 -6.90 -1.74 1.28
C SER A 92 -6.30 -1.01 2.46
N SER A 93 -5.76 -1.78 3.42
CA SER A 93 -5.17 -1.25 4.65
C SER A 93 -4.00 -2.12 5.14
N ASP A 94 -2.94 -1.48 5.64
CA ASP A 94 -1.84 -2.18 6.33
C ASP A 94 -2.04 -2.17 7.86
N ALA A 95 -3.15 -1.61 8.34
CA ALA A 95 -3.63 -1.75 9.70
C ALA A 95 -4.86 -2.66 9.64
N PRO A 96 -4.83 -3.87 10.23
CA PRO A 96 -5.99 -4.74 10.26
C PRO A 96 -7.11 -4.13 11.10
N LEU A 97 -8.36 -4.33 10.69
CA LEU A 97 -9.51 -4.02 11.51
C LEU A 97 -9.74 -5.17 12.51
N SER A 98 -10.19 -4.83 13.70
CA SER A 98 -10.63 -5.83 14.67
C SER A 98 -11.92 -6.54 14.18
N SER A 99 -12.18 -7.75 14.69
CA SER A 99 -13.42 -8.49 14.37
C SER A 99 -14.68 -7.69 14.73
N GLU A 100 -14.62 -6.85 15.77
CA GLU A 100 -15.71 -5.96 16.16
C GLU A 100 -15.95 -4.86 15.09
N GLU A 101 -14.89 -4.17 14.65
CA GLU A 101 -14.98 -3.16 13.60
C GLU A 101 -15.46 -3.72 12.26
N LEU A 102 -15.02 -4.94 11.91
CA LEU A 102 -15.47 -5.66 10.72
C LEU A 102 -16.96 -5.99 10.81
N ALA A 103 -17.41 -6.52 11.96
CA ALA A 103 -18.80 -6.87 12.19
C ALA A 103 -19.72 -5.63 12.13
N GLU A 104 -19.33 -4.53 12.78
CA GLU A 104 -20.09 -3.27 12.75
C GLU A 104 -20.24 -2.72 11.33
N ALA A 105 -19.20 -2.87 10.51
CA ALA A 105 -19.19 -2.38 9.12
C ALA A 105 -19.75 -3.38 8.11
N GLY A 106 -20.05 -4.63 8.51
CA GLY A 106 -20.45 -5.70 7.59
C GLY A 106 -19.35 -6.10 6.60
N LEU A 107 -18.09 -5.98 7.02
CA LEU A 107 -16.91 -6.24 6.21
C LEU A 107 -16.25 -7.57 6.58
N GLY A 108 -15.57 -8.16 5.61
CA GLY A 108 -14.53 -9.16 5.80
C GLY A 108 -13.17 -8.59 5.41
N GLN A 109 -12.10 -9.19 5.93
CA GLN A 109 -10.73 -8.85 5.54
C GLN A 109 -9.89 -10.09 5.30
N PHE A 110 -8.90 -9.97 4.42
CA PHE A 110 -7.93 -11.02 4.15
C PHE A 110 -6.58 -10.40 3.72
N PRO A 111 -5.44 -11.06 4.00
CA PRO A 111 -4.14 -10.58 3.57
C PRO A 111 -3.97 -10.71 2.06
N SER A 112 -3.26 -9.75 1.44
CA SER A 112 -2.93 -9.77 0.02
C SER A 112 -1.44 -9.96 -0.25
N THR A 113 -0.59 -9.37 0.57
CA THR A 113 0.88 -9.46 0.50
C THR A 113 1.51 -9.00 1.80
N ILE A 114 2.80 -9.29 1.96
CA ILE A 114 3.61 -8.83 3.09
C ILE A 114 4.78 -8.02 2.52
N GLY A 115 5.25 -7.02 3.27
CA GLY A 115 6.40 -6.20 2.89
C GLY A 115 7.04 -5.56 4.13
N GLY A 116 7.96 -4.62 3.93
CA GLY A 116 8.67 -3.98 5.03
C GLY A 116 8.56 -2.47 5.03
N VAL A 117 8.33 -1.90 6.22
CA VAL A 117 8.51 -0.46 6.45
C VAL A 117 9.96 -0.21 6.79
N VAL A 118 10.60 0.70 6.07
CA VAL A 118 12.04 0.98 6.20
C VAL A 118 12.28 2.43 6.56
N PRO A 119 13.15 2.71 7.55
CA PRO A 119 13.65 4.06 7.79
C PRO A 119 14.54 4.48 6.62
N VAL A 120 14.19 5.57 5.96
CA VAL A 120 14.95 6.19 4.86
C VAL A 120 15.48 7.54 5.28
N PHE A 121 16.63 7.94 4.74
CA PHE A 121 17.28 9.18 5.16
C PHE A 121 17.97 9.89 3.99
N ASN A 122 18.34 11.14 4.20
CA ASN A 122 19.08 11.95 3.22
C ASN A 122 20.38 12.47 3.84
N LEU A 123 21.41 11.62 3.79
CA LEU A 123 22.78 11.93 4.22
C LEU A 123 23.76 11.60 3.10
N ALA A 124 24.56 12.59 2.71
CA ALA A 124 25.57 12.39 1.69
C ALA A 124 26.66 11.40 2.13
N GLY A 125 27.00 10.46 1.26
CA GLY A 125 28.12 9.54 1.44
C GLY A 125 27.84 8.34 2.33
N ILE A 126 26.57 8.09 2.72
CA ILE A 126 26.15 6.87 3.43
C ILE A 126 25.26 6.06 2.48
N ALA A 127 25.66 4.81 2.22
CA ALA A 127 24.94 3.93 1.31
C ALA A 127 23.75 3.20 2.00
N PRO A 128 22.82 2.61 1.22
CA PRO A 128 21.78 1.75 1.77
C PRO A 128 22.37 0.64 2.66
N GLY A 129 21.75 0.42 3.83
CA GLY A 129 22.16 -0.60 4.78
C GLY A 129 23.36 -0.26 5.68
N GLU A 130 24.15 0.77 5.36
CA GLU A 130 25.33 1.14 6.15
C GLU A 130 24.98 1.73 7.51
N LEU A 131 23.97 2.61 7.57
CA LEU A 131 23.52 3.23 8.83
C LEU A 131 22.78 2.20 9.69
N ARG A 132 23.21 2.04 10.93
CA ARG A 132 22.64 1.13 11.93
C ARG A 132 21.83 1.90 12.95
N LEU A 133 20.59 1.48 13.20
CA LEU A 133 19.72 2.05 14.23
C LEU A 133 19.08 0.91 15.06
N THR A 134 18.99 1.12 16.38
CA THR A 134 18.15 0.26 17.23
C THR A 134 16.75 0.84 17.32
N GLY A 135 15.76 0.02 17.69
CA GLY A 135 14.39 0.48 17.88
C GLY A 135 14.26 1.63 18.88
N PRO A 136 14.87 1.55 20.09
CA PRO A 136 14.87 2.67 21.04
C PRO A 136 15.46 3.97 20.47
N VAL A 137 16.62 3.91 19.78
CA VAL A 137 17.22 5.11 19.17
C VAL A 137 16.33 5.68 18.06
N LEU A 138 15.68 4.82 17.26
CA LEU A 138 14.72 5.27 16.25
C LEU A 138 13.50 5.97 16.90
N ALA A 139 13.02 5.46 18.02
CA ALA A 139 11.96 6.12 18.79
C ALA A 139 12.40 7.48 19.30
N ASP A 140 13.60 7.59 19.88
CA ASP A 140 14.14 8.86 20.40
C ASP A 140 14.33 9.90 19.29
N ILE A 141 14.74 9.48 18.09
CA ILE A 141 14.80 10.36 16.91
C ILE A 141 13.41 10.90 16.60
N PHE A 142 12.40 10.04 16.46
CA PHE A 142 11.04 10.48 16.10
C PHE A 142 10.29 11.20 17.23
N MET A 143 10.77 11.11 18.47
CA MET A 143 10.34 11.96 19.59
C MET A 143 11.04 13.32 19.61
N GLY A 144 12.11 13.50 18.82
CA GLY A 144 12.93 14.72 18.81
C GLY A 144 13.94 14.80 19.98
N GLU A 145 14.13 13.72 20.73
CA GLU A 145 15.11 13.64 21.83
C GLU A 145 16.54 13.50 21.27
N VAL A 146 16.70 12.78 20.17
CA VAL A 146 17.94 12.71 19.38
C VAL A 146 17.77 13.62 18.17
N ALA A 147 18.38 14.79 18.20
CA ALA A 147 18.14 15.87 17.24
C ALA A 147 19.28 16.11 16.24
N ALA A 148 20.40 15.40 16.33
CA ALA A 148 21.54 15.53 15.41
C ALA A 148 22.09 14.16 15.02
N TRP A 149 22.56 14.04 13.79
CA TRP A 149 23.07 12.78 13.26
C TRP A 149 24.34 12.28 13.98
N ASN A 150 25.19 13.18 14.48
CA ASN A 150 26.37 12.80 15.26
C ASN A 150 26.09 12.66 16.77
N ASP A 151 24.84 12.55 17.19
CA ASP A 151 24.50 12.25 18.57
C ASP A 151 25.17 10.96 19.03
N PRO A 152 25.73 10.91 20.26
CA PRO A 152 26.39 9.71 20.79
C PRO A 152 25.56 8.44 20.71
N ALA A 153 24.22 8.53 20.79
CA ALA A 153 23.33 7.38 20.65
C ALA A 153 23.39 6.76 19.25
N ILE A 154 23.52 7.59 18.20
CA ILE A 154 23.67 7.10 16.81
C ILE A 154 25.14 6.76 16.53
N ALA A 155 26.08 7.66 16.87
CA ALA A 155 27.49 7.47 16.60
C ALA A 155 28.06 6.21 17.26
N GLY A 156 27.61 5.87 18.48
CA GLY A 156 28.00 4.66 19.19
C GLY A 156 27.59 3.35 18.49
N LEU A 157 26.53 3.38 17.67
CA LEU A 157 26.09 2.25 16.85
C LEU A 157 26.83 2.17 15.51
N ASN A 158 27.51 3.26 15.10
CA ASN A 158 28.11 3.45 13.79
C ASN A 158 29.58 3.93 13.90
N PRO A 159 30.49 3.19 14.59
CA PRO A 159 31.85 3.66 14.86
C PRO A 159 32.69 3.86 13.60
N ASP A 160 32.36 3.19 12.50
CA ASP A 160 33.10 3.24 11.23
C ASP A 160 32.56 4.33 10.29
N ILE A 161 31.48 5.04 10.65
CA ILE A 161 30.85 6.08 9.83
C ILE A 161 31.11 7.45 10.47
N SER A 162 31.61 8.39 9.67
CA SER A 162 31.73 9.79 10.08
C SER A 162 30.38 10.50 9.90
N LEU A 163 29.57 10.52 10.94
CA LEU A 163 28.28 11.18 10.92
C LEU A 163 28.42 12.71 11.04
N PRO A 164 27.68 13.50 10.23
CA PRO A 164 27.75 14.96 10.28
C PRO A 164 27.03 15.52 11.51
N ALA A 165 27.44 16.70 11.98
CA ALA A 165 26.74 17.45 13.03
C ALA A 165 25.48 18.17 12.49
N THR A 166 24.78 17.56 11.54
CA THR A 166 23.58 18.10 10.91
C THR A 166 22.36 17.75 11.76
N GLU A 167 21.44 18.69 11.89
CA GLU A 167 20.15 18.49 12.55
C GLU A 167 19.33 17.42 11.80
N ILE A 168 18.59 16.60 12.54
CA ILE A 168 17.70 15.58 12.00
C ILE A 168 16.33 16.23 11.69
N ASN A 169 15.95 16.20 10.42
CA ASN A 169 14.65 16.69 9.95
C ASN A 169 13.69 15.49 9.80
N ILE A 170 12.70 15.38 10.68
CA ILE A 170 11.74 14.26 10.68
C ILE A 170 10.72 14.47 9.57
N VAL A 171 10.46 13.42 8.79
CA VAL A 171 9.38 13.36 7.80
C VAL A 171 8.45 12.20 8.16
N HIS A 172 7.18 12.52 8.40
CA HIS A 172 6.16 11.55 8.80
C HIS A 172 4.96 11.58 7.84
N ARG A 173 3.99 10.70 8.02
CA ARG A 173 2.75 10.70 7.23
C ARG A 173 1.77 11.75 7.71
N SER A 174 1.06 12.38 6.78
CA SER A 174 0.02 13.39 7.04
C SER A 174 -1.40 12.88 6.84
N ASP A 175 -1.55 11.67 6.29
CA ASP A 175 -2.82 10.97 6.03
C ASP A 175 -3.01 9.79 6.99
N GLY A 176 -4.21 9.19 7.00
CA GLY A 176 -4.47 7.94 7.72
C GLY A 176 -3.70 6.78 7.06
N SER A 177 -2.66 6.29 7.73
CA SER A 177 -1.62 5.44 7.15
C SER A 177 -1.41 4.15 7.92
N GLY A 178 -1.57 3.00 7.23
CA GLY A 178 -1.17 1.71 7.77
C GLY A 178 0.34 1.55 7.91
N THR A 179 1.13 2.23 7.05
CA THR A 179 2.59 2.32 7.21
C THR A 179 2.94 2.98 8.54
N THR A 180 2.26 4.08 8.90
CA THR A 180 2.40 4.72 10.21
C THR A 180 1.97 3.80 11.34
N PHE A 181 0.87 3.06 11.17
CA PHE A 181 0.41 2.08 12.17
C PHE A 181 1.51 1.06 12.48
N ASN A 182 2.06 0.38 11.47
CA ASN A 182 3.09 -0.62 11.68
C ASN A 182 4.39 -0.02 12.26
N PHE A 183 4.80 1.16 11.78
CA PHE A 183 5.95 1.88 12.30
C PHE A 183 5.77 2.22 13.78
N SER A 184 4.65 2.82 14.16
CA SER A 184 4.38 3.24 15.53
C SER A 184 4.08 2.06 16.47
N ASN A 185 3.47 0.98 15.97
CA ASN A 185 3.32 -0.26 16.72
C ASN A 185 4.68 -0.88 17.07
N TYR A 186 5.61 -0.92 16.12
CA TYR A 186 6.98 -1.33 16.40
C TYR A 186 7.63 -0.44 17.46
N LEU A 187 7.58 0.88 17.30
CA LEU A 187 8.18 1.81 18.27
C LEU A 187 7.55 1.67 19.66
N SER A 188 6.24 1.41 19.75
CA SER A 188 5.54 1.15 21.01
C SER A 188 6.01 -0.14 21.70
N LYS A 189 6.37 -1.18 20.93
CA LYS A 189 6.92 -2.43 21.46
C LYS A 189 8.33 -2.28 22.03
N VAL A 190 9.17 -1.46 21.40
CA VAL A 190 10.59 -1.34 21.72
C VAL A 190 10.95 -0.13 22.58
N SER A 191 10.03 0.82 22.78
CA SER A 191 10.22 2.02 23.60
C SER A 191 9.00 2.28 24.49
N PRO A 192 9.10 2.02 25.82
CA PRO A 192 8.04 2.36 26.76
C PRO A 192 7.74 3.87 26.81
N GLU A 193 8.75 4.70 26.52
CA GLU A 193 8.57 6.16 26.49
C GLU A 193 7.74 6.57 25.27
N TRP A 194 8.02 6.02 24.08
CA TRP A 194 7.18 6.20 22.90
C TRP A 194 5.74 5.75 23.17
N GLN A 195 5.56 4.53 23.71
CA GLN A 195 4.22 4.00 24.01
C GLN A 195 3.45 4.92 24.96
N GLY A 196 4.10 5.48 25.99
CA GLY A 196 3.46 6.33 26.97
C GLY A 196 3.15 7.75 26.49
N ARG A 197 3.91 8.28 25.54
CA ARG A 197 3.79 9.68 25.07
C ARG A 197 3.06 9.81 23.74
N ILE A 198 3.28 8.88 22.82
CA ILE A 198 2.81 8.96 21.43
C ILE A 198 1.81 7.82 21.15
N GLY A 199 2.20 6.57 21.48
CA GLY A 199 1.42 5.37 21.21
C GLY A 199 1.48 4.93 19.75
N GLU A 200 0.45 4.19 19.34
CA GLU A 200 0.34 3.63 17.97
C GLU A 200 -0.98 4.01 17.32
N GLY A 201 -1.00 4.04 15.99
CA GLY A 201 -2.21 4.33 15.23
C GLY A 201 -1.93 4.69 13.79
N THR A 202 -2.99 4.79 13.01
CA THR A 202 -2.90 5.24 11.61
C THR A 202 -2.70 6.75 11.48
N GLN A 203 -2.99 7.51 12.53
CA GLN A 203 -2.75 8.95 12.66
C GLN A 203 -2.25 9.25 14.07
N LEU A 204 -1.18 10.03 14.17
CA LEU A 204 -0.53 10.36 15.44
C LEU A 204 -0.38 11.88 15.61
N GLN A 205 -0.24 12.30 16.86
CA GLN A 205 0.19 13.65 17.20
C GLN A 205 1.73 13.67 17.22
N TRP A 206 2.32 13.94 16.06
CA TRP A 206 3.78 13.97 15.93
C TRP A 206 4.36 15.14 16.70
N PRO A 207 5.40 14.93 17.52
CA PRO A 207 6.02 16.00 18.31
C PRO A 207 6.83 16.98 17.46
N ALA A 208 7.34 16.53 16.30
CA ALA A 208 8.15 17.31 15.38
C ALA A 208 8.04 16.77 13.96
N GLY A 209 8.53 17.55 13.00
CA GLY A 209 8.68 17.13 11.60
C GLY A 209 7.64 17.72 10.65
N VAL A 210 7.70 17.26 9.40
CA VAL A 210 6.81 17.65 8.30
C VAL A 210 6.03 16.45 7.78
N GLY A 211 4.78 16.66 7.40
CA GLY A 211 3.89 15.60 6.94
C GLY A 211 3.90 15.42 5.43
N GLY A 212 4.24 14.22 4.95
CA GLY A 212 4.10 13.78 3.55
C GLY A 212 2.84 12.94 3.36
N LYS A 213 2.08 13.19 2.29
CA LYS A 213 0.91 12.37 1.95
C LYS A 213 1.34 11.12 1.18
N GLY A 214 0.95 9.93 1.67
CA GLY A 214 1.33 8.65 1.08
C GLY A 214 2.82 8.31 1.30
N ASN A 215 3.23 7.11 0.93
CA ASN A 215 4.66 6.75 0.89
C ASN A 215 5.43 7.63 -0.11
N GLU A 216 4.82 7.96 -1.23
CA GLU A 216 5.34 8.87 -2.26
C GLU A 216 5.65 10.27 -1.72
N GLY A 217 4.78 10.81 -0.89
CA GLY A 217 4.98 12.13 -0.28
C GLY A 217 6.12 12.14 0.73
N VAL A 218 6.23 11.11 1.57
CA VAL A 218 7.36 10.95 2.50
C VAL A 218 8.67 10.78 1.71
N ALA A 219 8.72 9.88 0.73
CA ALA A 219 9.90 9.69 -0.12
C ALA A 219 10.34 10.99 -0.80
N SER A 220 9.39 11.76 -1.33
CA SER A 220 9.67 13.06 -1.99
C SER A 220 10.28 14.07 -1.02
N TYR A 221 9.74 14.21 0.20
CA TYR A 221 10.28 15.16 1.17
C TYR A 221 11.66 14.73 1.70
N VAL A 222 11.84 13.44 1.99
CA VAL A 222 13.16 12.95 2.42
C VAL A 222 14.23 13.23 1.37
N LYS A 223 13.94 13.02 0.09
CA LYS A 223 14.89 13.33 -1.00
C LYS A 223 15.22 14.83 -1.12
N GLN A 224 14.31 15.71 -0.72
CA GLN A 224 14.46 17.17 -0.88
C GLN A 224 15.07 17.87 0.34
N ILE A 225 14.95 17.26 1.53
CA ILE A 225 15.37 17.89 2.78
C ILE A 225 16.67 17.23 3.24
N ASP A 226 17.77 17.96 3.17
CA ASP A 226 19.08 17.49 3.66
C ASP A 226 19.00 17.17 5.17
N GLY A 227 19.65 16.08 5.58
CA GLY A 227 19.64 15.62 6.97
C GLY A 227 18.30 15.05 7.43
N SER A 228 17.37 14.78 6.52
CA SER A 228 16.07 14.22 6.90
C SER A 228 16.11 12.71 7.13
N ILE A 229 15.13 12.24 7.93
CA ILE A 229 14.75 10.85 8.11
C ILE A 229 13.23 10.72 7.98
N GLY A 230 12.77 9.66 7.35
CA GLY A 230 11.37 9.27 7.25
C GLY A 230 11.22 7.76 7.25
N TYR A 231 10.03 7.27 6.97
CA TYR A 231 9.75 5.84 6.83
C TYR A 231 8.80 5.61 5.65
N VAL A 232 9.13 4.61 4.84
CA VAL A 232 8.33 4.22 3.66
C VAL A 232 8.34 2.69 3.53
N GLU A 233 7.48 2.17 2.67
CA GLU A 233 7.59 0.80 2.21
C GLU A 233 8.82 0.64 1.29
N LEU A 234 9.48 -0.54 1.33
CA LEU A 234 10.79 -0.77 0.70
C LEU A 234 10.82 -0.47 -0.81
N ALA A 235 9.78 -0.81 -1.57
CA ALA A 235 9.74 -0.55 -3.01
C ALA A 235 9.88 0.96 -3.32
N TYR A 236 9.37 1.84 -2.46
CA TYR A 236 9.55 3.29 -2.62
C TYR A 236 10.99 3.72 -2.39
N ALA A 237 11.69 3.12 -1.41
CA ALA A 237 13.09 3.40 -1.19
C ALA A 237 13.93 2.99 -2.40
N LEU A 238 13.71 1.79 -2.92
CA LEU A 238 14.45 1.24 -4.07
C LEU A 238 14.14 1.98 -5.38
N GLN A 239 12.88 2.23 -5.68
CA GLN A 239 12.47 2.96 -6.91
C GLN A 239 12.96 4.41 -6.95
N ASN A 240 13.29 4.98 -5.79
CA ASN A 240 13.77 6.35 -5.66
C ASN A 240 15.26 6.45 -5.36
N ASP A 241 16.01 5.33 -5.38
CA ASP A 241 17.44 5.26 -5.02
C ASP A 241 17.74 5.91 -3.65
N MET A 242 16.86 5.66 -2.67
CA MET A 242 17.02 6.24 -1.32
C MET A 242 17.82 5.31 -0.43
N PRO A 243 18.78 5.84 0.35
CA PRO A 243 19.41 5.04 1.39
C PRO A 243 18.42 4.73 2.52
N TYR A 244 18.55 3.53 3.07
CA TYR A 244 17.77 3.04 4.21
C TYR A 244 18.69 2.49 5.30
N ALA A 245 18.21 2.46 6.54
CA ALA A 245 18.98 1.96 7.68
C ALA A 245 18.82 0.45 7.85
N SER A 246 19.88 -0.21 8.33
CA SER A 246 19.80 -1.52 8.98
C SER A 246 19.24 -1.37 10.39
N LEU A 247 18.38 -2.29 10.82
CA LEU A 247 17.81 -2.28 12.17
C LEU A 247 18.28 -3.48 12.99
N GLN A 248 18.44 -3.27 14.30
CA GLN A 248 18.60 -4.37 15.22
C GLN A 248 17.26 -4.99 15.53
N ASN A 249 17.12 -6.31 15.32
CA ASN A 249 15.86 -7.03 15.54
C ASN A 249 15.74 -7.55 17.00
N ALA A 250 14.60 -8.17 17.32
CA ALA A 250 14.32 -8.73 18.65
C ALA A 250 15.34 -9.79 19.11
N ALA A 251 16.01 -10.46 18.17
CA ALA A 251 17.09 -11.42 18.47
C ALA A 251 18.46 -10.75 18.72
N GLY A 252 18.55 -9.42 18.58
CA GLY A 252 19.78 -8.65 18.74
C GLY A 252 20.68 -8.62 17.49
N ASN A 253 20.22 -9.14 16.36
CA ASN A 253 20.97 -9.17 15.10
C ASN A 253 20.70 -7.91 14.28
N TRP A 254 21.74 -7.45 13.56
CA TRP A 254 21.59 -6.41 12.55
C TRP A 254 21.02 -7.02 11.27
N VAL A 255 19.90 -6.50 10.79
CA VAL A 255 19.18 -7.00 9.63
C VAL A 255 18.97 -5.86 8.63
N GLU A 256 19.14 -6.17 7.34
CA GLU A 256 18.74 -5.29 6.24
C GLU A 256 17.35 -5.68 5.74
N PRO A 257 16.56 -4.69 5.24
CA PRO A 257 15.26 -4.98 4.68
C PRO A 257 15.40 -5.71 3.34
N SER A 258 14.78 -6.87 3.23
CA SER A 258 14.72 -7.68 2.01
C SER A 258 13.50 -8.61 2.04
N GLU A 259 13.17 -9.20 0.88
CA GLU A 259 12.11 -10.21 0.81
C GLU A 259 12.38 -11.37 1.79
N GLU A 260 13.66 -11.80 1.92
CA GLU A 260 14.05 -12.89 2.83
C GLU A 260 13.82 -12.50 4.30
N SER A 261 14.19 -11.27 4.71
CA SER A 261 14.01 -10.83 6.09
C SER A 261 12.56 -10.57 6.44
N PHE A 262 11.72 -10.16 5.47
CA PHE A 262 10.26 -10.07 5.64
C PHE A 262 9.64 -11.46 5.72
N SER A 263 10.09 -12.40 4.88
CA SER A 263 9.67 -13.81 4.93
C SER A 263 10.02 -14.47 6.26
N ALA A 264 11.20 -14.18 6.81
CA ALA A 264 11.62 -14.67 8.13
C ALA A 264 10.70 -14.15 9.25
N ALA A 265 10.25 -12.90 9.19
CA ALA A 265 9.27 -12.35 10.12
C ALA A 265 7.89 -13.00 9.92
N ALA A 266 7.43 -13.11 8.68
CA ALA A 266 6.13 -13.71 8.33
C ALA A 266 6.02 -15.19 8.75
N ALA A 267 7.11 -15.94 8.70
CA ALA A 267 7.16 -17.34 9.11
C ALA A 267 6.92 -17.55 10.62
N THR A 268 7.02 -16.50 11.44
CA THR A 268 6.71 -16.57 12.88
C THR A 268 5.23 -16.33 13.20
N ALA A 269 4.44 -15.98 12.19
CA ALA A 269 3.05 -15.59 12.34
C ALA A 269 2.11 -16.78 12.45
N ASP A 270 1.24 -16.79 13.47
CA ASP A 270 0.17 -17.80 13.63
C ASP A 270 -1.11 -17.36 12.92
N TRP A 271 -1.13 -17.51 11.60
CA TRP A 271 -2.31 -17.19 10.79
C TRP A 271 -3.49 -18.09 11.07
N ALA A 272 -3.25 -19.35 11.44
CA ALA A 272 -4.30 -20.32 11.72
C ALA A 272 -5.10 -19.96 12.98
N GLY A 273 -4.45 -19.33 13.96
CA GLY A 273 -5.10 -18.84 15.19
C GLY A 273 -5.71 -17.44 15.06
N ALA A 274 -5.45 -16.71 13.95
CA ALA A 274 -5.86 -15.33 13.79
C ALA A 274 -7.29 -15.20 13.26
N THR A 275 -8.24 -14.84 14.15
CA THR A 275 -9.63 -14.57 13.75
C THR A 275 -9.66 -13.37 12.77
N ASP A 276 -10.40 -13.53 11.67
CA ASP A 276 -10.49 -12.52 10.60
C ASP A 276 -9.11 -12.03 10.10
N PHE A 277 -8.10 -12.90 10.17
CA PHE A 277 -6.70 -12.56 9.84
C PHE A 277 -6.13 -11.36 10.61
N HIS A 278 -6.69 -10.99 11.76
CA HIS A 278 -6.21 -9.87 12.56
C HIS A 278 -4.86 -10.20 13.20
N LEU A 279 -3.77 -9.83 12.52
CA LEU A 279 -2.41 -10.11 12.96
C LEU A 279 -1.46 -8.97 12.60
N VAL A 280 -0.57 -8.61 13.55
CA VAL A 280 0.47 -7.60 13.37
C VAL A 280 1.82 -8.26 13.66
N ILE A 281 2.70 -8.30 12.64
CA ILE A 281 3.97 -9.05 12.65
C ILE A 281 5.21 -8.19 12.87
N THR A 282 5.06 -7.00 13.45
CA THR A 282 6.20 -6.17 13.87
C THR A 282 6.90 -6.77 15.08
N ASP A 283 8.21 -6.55 15.17
CA ASP A 283 9.09 -7.05 16.23
C ASP A 283 9.07 -8.59 16.37
N ALA A 284 9.02 -9.27 15.24
CA ALA A 284 8.97 -10.73 15.16
C ALA A 284 10.28 -11.35 15.75
N PRO A 285 10.18 -12.51 16.46
CA PRO A 285 11.30 -13.09 17.22
C PRO A 285 12.35 -13.81 16.37
N GLY A 286 12.18 -13.89 15.05
CA GLY A 286 13.11 -14.59 14.14
C GLY A 286 14.50 -13.95 14.10
N ALA A 287 15.55 -14.78 14.02
CA ALA A 287 16.94 -14.31 14.01
C ALA A 287 17.25 -13.39 12.82
N ASP A 288 16.63 -13.63 11.68
CA ASP A 288 16.80 -12.86 10.44
C ASP A 288 15.57 -11.99 10.13
N ALA A 289 14.62 -11.90 11.07
CA ALA A 289 13.36 -11.19 10.88
C ALA A 289 13.58 -9.67 10.83
N TRP A 290 13.02 -9.02 9.79
CA TRP A 290 12.94 -7.56 9.74
C TRP A 290 11.98 -7.03 10.79
N PRO A 291 12.37 -6.04 11.63
CA PRO A 291 11.56 -5.61 12.77
C PRO A 291 10.22 -4.95 12.39
N ILE A 292 10.14 -4.28 11.24
CA ILE A 292 8.96 -3.52 10.85
C ILE A 292 8.32 -4.16 9.60
N THR A 293 8.08 -5.47 9.70
CA THR A 293 7.35 -6.22 8.68
C THR A 293 5.86 -5.97 8.83
N ALA A 294 5.18 -5.75 7.71
CA ALA A 294 3.77 -5.37 7.65
C ALA A 294 3.01 -6.21 6.64
N THR A 295 1.76 -6.50 6.96
CA THR A 295 0.81 -7.17 6.06
C THR A 295 -0.15 -6.15 5.48
N ASN A 296 -0.41 -6.23 4.18
CA ASN A 296 -1.52 -5.51 3.55
C ASN A 296 -2.77 -6.37 3.54
N PHE A 297 -3.89 -5.80 3.98
CA PHE A 297 -5.20 -6.43 4.04
C PHE A 297 -6.15 -5.80 3.02
N ILE A 298 -6.96 -6.64 2.40
CA ILE A 298 -8.07 -6.24 1.55
C ILE A 298 -9.36 -6.33 2.37
N LEU A 299 -10.20 -5.32 2.24
CA LEU A 299 -11.48 -5.17 2.93
C LEU A 299 -12.60 -5.24 1.91
N MET A 300 -13.59 -6.11 2.13
CA MET A 300 -14.74 -6.27 1.23
C MET A 300 -16.03 -6.46 2.02
N HIS A 301 -17.16 -6.05 1.44
CA HIS A 301 -18.47 -6.28 2.05
C HIS A 301 -18.84 -7.77 2.03
N LYS A 302 -19.27 -8.32 3.18
CA LYS A 302 -19.83 -9.68 3.27
C LYS A 302 -21.17 -9.82 2.53
N GLN A 303 -21.91 -8.73 2.42
CA GLN A 303 -23.17 -8.63 1.69
C GLN A 303 -23.12 -7.43 0.75
N PRO A 304 -22.42 -7.56 -0.40
CA PRO A 304 -22.26 -6.44 -1.33
C PRO A 304 -23.58 -6.07 -2.01
N ALA A 305 -23.78 -4.79 -2.28
CA ALA A 305 -24.94 -4.29 -3.04
C ALA A 305 -24.94 -4.78 -4.50
N ASP A 306 -23.76 -4.99 -5.07
CA ASP A 306 -23.53 -5.59 -6.40
C ASP A 306 -22.62 -6.82 -6.27
N PRO A 307 -23.21 -8.03 -6.16
CA PRO A 307 -22.45 -9.25 -6.05
C PRO A 307 -21.55 -9.55 -7.26
N ALA A 308 -21.95 -9.11 -8.47
CA ALA A 308 -21.15 -9.34 -9.67
C ALA A 308 -19.85 -8.55 -9.66
N ARG A 309 -19.88 -7.29 -9.19
CA ARG A 309 -18.67 -6.48 -9.02
C ARG A 309 -17.78 -6.99 -7.90
N SER A 310 -18.37 -7.44 -6.79
CA SER A 310 -17.64 -8.03 -5.68
C SER A 310 -16.92 -9.31 -6.13
N ASN A 311 -17.59 -10.19 -6.88
CA ASN A 311 -16.98 -11.39 -7.44
C ASN A 311 -15.84 -11.06 -8.40
N ALA A 312 -16.02 -10.06 -9.28
CA ALA A 312 -14.94 -9.63 -10.18
C ALA A 312 -13.70 -9.12 -9.41
N ALA A 313 -13.89 -8.46 -8.25
CA ALA A 313 -12.79 -8.07 -7.39
C ALA A 313 -12.10 -9.29 -6.74
N LEU A 314 -12.87 -10.31 -6.31
CA LEU A 314 -12.31 -11.54 -5.77
C LEU A 314 -11.57 -12.35 -6.85
N GLU A 315 -12.09 -12.42 -8.10
CA GLU A 315 -11.39 -13.00 -9.25
C GLU A 315 -10.05 -12.32 -9.53
N PHE A 316 -9.98 -11.01 -9.38
CA PHE A 316 -8.71 -10.28 -9.50
C PHE A 316 -7.70 -10.70 -8.41
N PHE A 317 -8.14 -10.81 -7.15
CA PHE A 317 -7.24 -11.22 -6.07
C PHE A 317 -6.88 -12.70 -6.17
N ASP A 318 -7.79 -13.56 -6.61
CA ASP A 318 -7.52 -14.98 -6.86
C ASP A 318 -6.44 -15.14 -7.95
N TRP A 319 -6.61 -14.41 -9.07
CA TRP A 319 -5.59 -14.34 -10.11
C TRP A 319 -4.24 -13.82 -9.58
N ALA A 320 -4.26 -12.78 -8.74
CA ALA A 320 -3.03 -12.18 -8.18
C ALA A 320 -2.30 -13.15 -7.24
N LEU A 321 -3.01 -13.93 -6.44
CA LEU A 321 -2.43 -14.94 -5.54
C LEU A 321 -1.77 -16.08 -6.31
N ASP A 322 -2.30 -16.47 -7.48
CA ASP A 322 -1.74 -17.54 -8.30
C ASP A 322 -0.66 -17.05 -9.28
N ASN A 323 -0.91 -15.93 -9.97
CA ASN A 323 -0.08 -15.46 -11.09
C ASN A 323 0.78 -14.24 -10.75
N GLY A 324 0.51 -13.58 -9.63
CA GLY A 324 1.16 -12.33 -9.23
C GLY A 324 2.38 -12.49 -8.31
N ARG A 325 2.85 -13.72 -8.06
CA ARG A 325 3.95 -14.03 -7.12
C ARG A 325 5.29 -13.47 -7.61
N GLU A 326 5.63 -13.68 -8.87
CA GLU A 326 6.88 -13.18 -9.46
C GLU A 326 6.93 -11.64 -9.43
N GLN A 327 5.78 -10.99 -9.67
CA GLN A 327 5.68 -9.54 -9.61
C GLN A 327 5.87 -9.02 -8.17
N ALA A 328 5.33 -9.75 -7.18
CA ALA A 328 5.53 -9.41 -5.78
C ALA A 328 7.02 -9.50 -5.40
N SER A 329 7.68 -10.62 -5.67
CA SER A 329 9.12 -10.80 -5.42
C SER A 329 9.99 -9.79 -6.19
N ALA A 330 9.64 -9.47 -7.44
CA ALA A 330 10.38 -8.48 -8.24
C ALA A 330 10.30 -7.06 -7.67
N LEU A 331 9.31 -6.78 -6.82
CA LEU A 331 9.12 -5.53 -6.09
C LEU A 331 9.48 -5.66 -4.60
N HIS A 332 10.10 -6.76 -4.21
CA HIS A 332 10.50 -7.08 -2.82
C HIS A 332 9.35 -7.21 -1.82
N TYR A 333 8.13 -7.52 -2.30
CA TYR A 333 7.06 -8.01 -1.45
C TYR A 333 7.17 -9.54 -1.31
N VAL A 334 6.67 -10.05 -0.21
CA VAL A 334 6.60 -11.49 0.05
C VAL A 334 5.27 -12.04 -0.46
N PRO A 335 5.29 -12.97 -1.43
CA PRO A 335 4.11 -13.73 -1.80
C PRO A 335 3.58 -14.54 -0.61
N LEU A 336 2.26 -14.63 -0.46
CA LEU A 336 1.68 -15.37 0.64
C LEU A 336 1.95 -16.90 0.50
N PRO A 337 2.22 -17.61 1.62
CA PRO A 337 2.39 -19.07 1.60
C PRO A 337 1.12 -19.78 1.13
N ASP A 338 1.27 -20.93 0.47
CA ASP A 338 0.16 -21.70 -0.10
C ASP A 338 -0.90 -22.09 0.96
N GLU A 339 -0.46 -22.39 2.17
CA GLU A 339 -1.37 -22.70 3.29
C GLU A 339 -2.24 -21.50 3.67
N LEU A 340 -1.68 -20.29 3.67
CA LEU A 340 -2.41 -19.06 3.92
C LEU A 340 -3.36 -18.73 2.76
N VAL A 341 -2.93 -18.94 1.52
CA VAL A 341 -3.79 -18.78 0.34
C VAL A 341 -5.00 -19.71 0.41
N ALA A 342 -4.80 -20.97 0.81
CA ALA A 342 -5.90 -21.91 1.00
C ALA A 342 -6.87 -21.46 2.10
N GLN A 343 -6.37 -20.89 3.21
CA GLN A 343 -7.22 -20.32 4.28
C GLN A 343 -8.03 -19.12 3.77
N ILE A 344 -7.41 -18.24 2.96
CA ILE A 344 -8.06 -17.07 2.36
C ILE A 344 -9.21 -17.53 1.45
N ARG A 345 -9.00 -18.52 0.58
CA ARG A 345 -10.03 -19.06 -0.30
C ARG A 345 -11.20 -19.70 0.49
N ALA A 346 -10.88 -20.43 1.54
CA ALA A 346 -11.91 -20.97 2.45
C ALA A 346 -12.71 -19.85 3.13
N TYR A 347 -12.06 -18.78 3.55
CA TYR A 347 -12.71 -17.60 4.11
C TYR A 347 -13.61 -16.89 3.08
N TRP A 348 -13.17 -16.74 1.84
CA TRP A 348 -14.00 -16.17 0.78
C TRP A 348 -15.28 -16.98 0.54
N ALA A 349 -15.16 -18.32 0.55
CA ALA A 349 -16.33 -19.19 0.37
C ALA A 349 -17.33 -19.08 1.53
N SER A 350 -16.85 -19.00 2.78
CA SER A 350 -17.71 -18.94 3.96
C SER A 350 -18.27 -17.54 4.25
N GLU A 351 -17.48 -16.49 4.04
CA GLU A 351 -17.77 -15.14 4.53
C GLU A 351 -18.15 -14.14 3.41
N LEU A 352 -17.62 -14.32 2.20
CA LEU A 352 -17.80 -13.39 1.08
C LEU A 352 -18.66 -13.98 -0.05
N GLY A 353 -19.07 -15.24 0.06
CA GLY A 353 -19.93 -15.92 -0.91
C GLY A 353 -19.26 -16.22 -2.26
N TYR A 354 -17.92 -16.21 -2.30
CA TYR A 354 -17.15 -16.57 -3.49
C TYR A 354 -16.91 -18.09 -3.48
N PRO A 355 -17.24 -18.82 -4.56
CA PRO A 355 -17.10 -20.29 -4.57
C PRO A 355 -15.63 -20.69 -4.39
N ALA A 356 -15.39 -21.68 -3.53
CA ALA A 356 -14.12 -22.39 -3.53
C ALA A 356 -14.11 -23.34 -4.73
N ASP A 357 -13.11 -23.23 -5.59
CA ASP A 357 -12.86 -24.19 -6.68
C ASP A 357 -12.30 -25.52 -6.13
#